data_dd0801ede82f950e2f20bba9f17a25ae
#
_entry.id   dd0801ede82f950e2f20bba9f17a25ae
#
_cell.length_a   1.000
_cell.length_b   1.000
_cell.length_c   1.000
_cell.angle_alpha   90.00
_cell.angle_beta   90.00
_cell.angle_gamma   90.00
#
_symmetry.space_group_name_H-M   'P 1'
#
loop_
_entity.id
_entity.type
_entity.pdbx_description
1 polymer ?
#
loop_
_entity_poly.entity_id
_entity_poly.type
_entity_poly.pdbx_seq_one_letter_code
_entity_poly.pdbx_strand_id
1 'polypeptide(L)'
;MIEQHAHKRQSIDWAIIGVYLALVLIGWVNIYASVHSSEGTSIFDWASRAGKQFVWILTSIGLATIILFILPPRLWEGISIPFYILVVFLLVIVIFVSSDVKGSHSWFDLGPIRFQPAEISKISTSLLLSLVLSQQNFRLSRFKDFMLAAFIIVLPMLVIVAESETGSALVYTGFIFVLYREGFSGWWLGLIGLVIALFIATLTASPYWSVVGLIAVLVPFVVLTGNTAHPWKRLLLGGLFVLFFCFLPSILEGASEMVESHMDYLNHRIWVPQESESGAYFWSFLPGVKPLYVLLALSVGTTPFLLYRAYRDKDQAMAISVGAFLLGVIIIFSADYLFENVLQPHQRSRIEVLLGMKEDLAGVGYNVHQSKIAIGSGGLLGKGFLQGTQTTFGFVPEQTTDFIFCTVGEEWGFLGCLVVISLYTFLIARLILDAERCRGNFTRIYGYCVASCIFMHLFINVGMTVGLMPVIGIPLPLLSYGGSSLWAFTILIFIFLALYRNEKKYF
;
A
#
# COMPACT_ATOMS: atom_id res chain seq x y z
N MET A 1 -54.77 3.92 20.56
CA MET A 1 -53.62 4.59 21.16
C MET A 1 -52.40 4.17 20.31
N ILE A 2 -52.06 4.95 19.28
CA ILE A 2 -50.90 4.68 18.43
C ILE A 2 -49.74 5.38 19.15
N GLU A 3 -48.93 4.57 19.84
CA GLU A 3 -47.65 5.07 20.35
C GLU A 3 -46.78 5.51 19.18
N GLN A 4 -46.67 6.78 19.00
CA GLN A 4 -45.64 7.40 18.19
C GLN A 4 -44.28 7.11 18.89
N HIS A 5 -43.66 5.98 18.55
CA HIS A 5 -42.29 5.74 18.88
C HIS A 5 -41.45 6.87 18.22
N ALA A 6 -41.12 7.86 18.99
CA ALA A 6 -40.22 8.92 18.58
C ALA A 6 -38.87 8.27 18.18
N HIS A 7 -38.65 8.12 16.90
CA HIS A 7 -37.39 7.62 16.36
C HIS A 7 -36.25 8.55 16.79
N LYS A 8 -35.55 8.18 17.84
CA LYS A 8 -34.43 8.95 18.37
C LYS A 8 -33.26 8.83 17.35
N ARG A 9 -32.88 9.96 16.75
CA ARG A 9 -31.69 10.02 15.86
C ARG A 9 -30.43 9.61 16.63
N GLN A 10 -29.46 9.07 15.94
CA GLN A 10 -28.16 8.80 16.55
C GLN A 10 -27.54 10.14 17.03
N SER A 11 -26.91 10.12 18.20
CA SER A 11 -26.11 11.27 18.65
C SER A 11 -24.81 11.36 17.83
N ILE A 12 -24.31 12.58 17.66
CA ILE A 12 -22.97 12.78 17.09
C ILE A 12 -21.94 12.01 17.93
N ASP A 13 -21.01 11.33 17.28
CA ASP A 13 -19.88 10.71 17.98
C ASP A 13 -18.82 11.77 18.32
N TRP A 14 -18.87 12.24 19.56
CA TRP A 14 -17.92 13.21 20.09
C TRP A 14 -16.50 12.66 20.23
N ALA A 15 -16.32 11.33 20.30
CA ALA A 15 -15.01 10.72 20.38
C ALA A 15 -14.24 10.91 19.06
N ILE A 16 -14.89 10.74 17.90
CA ILE A 16 -14.29 11.04 16.60
C ILE A 16 -13.87 12.50 16.51
N ILE A 17 -14.76 13.43 16.92
CA ILE A 17 -14.45 14.86 16.91
C ILE A 17 -13.29 15.18 17.85
N GLY A 18 -13.26 14.59 19.04
CA GLY A 18 -12.18 14.78 20.01
C GLY A 18 -10.82 14.32 19.46
N VAL A 19 -10.77 13.14 18.84
CA VAL A 19 -9.52 12.63 18.22
C VAL A 19 -9.13 13.44 16.99
N TYR A 20 -10.08 13.85 16.16
CA TYR A 20 -9.82 14.75 15.03
C TYR A 20 -9.14 16.04 15.51
N LEU A 21 -9.71 16.71 16.53
CA LEU A 21 -9.14 17.94 17.09
C LEU A 21 -7.75 17.67 17.73
N ALA A 22 -7.60 16.57 18.45
CA ALA A 22 -6.32 16.21 19.06
C ALA A 22 -5.23 16.03 18.00
N LEU A 23 -5.50 15.28 16.91
CA LEU A 23 -4.54 15.09 15.82
C LEU A 23 -4.20 16.41 15.12
N VAL A 24 -5.18 17.25 14.84
CA VAL A 24 -4.97 18.56 14.21
C VAL A 24 -4.12 19.49 15.09
N LEU A 25 -4.36 19.52 16.41
CA LEU A 25 -3.58 20.31 17.36
C LEU A 25 -2.15 19.77 17.51
N ILE A 26 -1.99 18.46 17.66
CA ILE A 26 -0.66 17.83 17.68
C ILE A 26 0.10 18.16 16.40
N GLY A 27 -0.55 18.05 15.23
CA GLY A 27 0.03 18.42 13.94
C GLY A 27 0.49 19.86 13.90
N TRP A 28 -0.35 20.79 14.33
CA TRP A 28 -0.02 22.22 14.35
C TRP A 28 1.19 22.54 15.22
N VAL A 29 1.26 21.96 16.43
CA VAL A 29 2.40 22.11 17.34
C VAL A 29 3.69 21.56 16.72
N ASN A 30 3.63 20.38 16.08
CA ASN A 30 4.80 19.79 15.42
C ASN A 30 5.21 20.54 14.14
N ILE A 31 4.26 21.11 13.37
CA ILE A 31 4.57 22.00 12.25
C ILE A 31 5.33 23.23 12.74
N TYR A 32 4.89 23.82 13.87
CA TYR A 32 5.62 24.93 14.46
C TYR A 32 7.05 24.53 14.87
N ALA A 33 7.21 23.40 15.54
CA ALA A 33 8.51 22.91 15.95
C ALA A 33 9.46 22.68 14.78
N SER A 34 8.93 22.16 13.67
CA SER A 34 9.74 21.88 12.46
C SER A 34 10.16 23.15 11.68
N VAL A 35 9.54 24.29 11.92
CA VAL A 35 9.86 25.57 11.24
C VAL A 35 10.55 26.57 12.17
N HIS A 36 10.50 26.30 13.46
CA HIS A 36 11.07 27.21 14.46
C HIS A 36 12.59 27.28 14.32
N SER A 37 13.08 28.45 13.91
CA SER A 37 14.50 28.77 13.93
C SER A 37 14.84 29.53 15.23
N SER A 38 16.12 29.55 15.59
CA SER A 38 16.63 30.24 16.79
C SER A 38 16.28 31.76 16.87
N GLU A 39 15.66 32.32 15.86
CA GLU A 39 15.25 33.73 15.78
C GLU A 39 13.86 34.03 16.35
N GLY A 40 13.17 33.07 16.98
CA GLY A 40 11.98 33.34 17.81
C GLY A 40 10.73 33.78 17.06
N THR A 41 10.41 33.17 15.92
CA THR A 41 9.15 33.44 15.20
C THR A 41 7.93 33.00 16.03
N SER A 42 6.90 33.83 16.08
CA SER A 42 5.64 33.48 16.75
C SER A 42 4.90 32.36 16.03
N ILE A 43 4.26 31.44 16.76
CA ILE A 43 3.40 30.37 16.22
C ILE A 43 2.25 30.92 15.36
N PHE A 44 1.82 32.17 15.59
CA PHE A 44 0.77 32.87 14.85
C PHE A 44 1.29 33.78 13.74
N ASP A 45 2.59 33.75 13.44
CA ASP A 45 3.15 34.58 12.37
C ASP A 45 2.60 34.11 11.01
N TRP A 46 1.88 34.99 10.34
CA TRP A 46 1.26 34.77 9.03
C TRP A 46 2.24 34.42 7.89
N ALA A 47 3.48 34.82 8.04
CA ALA A 47 4.51 34.46 7.09
C ALA A 47 4.97 33.00 7.24
N SER A 48 4.85 32.45 8.45
CA SER A 48 5.25 31.10 8.80
C SER A 48 4.27 30.03 8.28
N ARG A 49 4.77 28.80 8.08
CA ARG A 49 3.90 27.66 7.78
C ARG A 49 2.92 27.36 8.91
N ALA A 50 3.31 27.54 10.17
CA ALA A 50 2.46 27.31 11.33
C ALA A 50 1.27 28.30 11.39
N GLY A 51 1.50 29.58 11.10
CA GLY A 51 0.42 30.59 11.05
C GLY A 51 -0.55 30.34 9.90
N LYS A 52 -0.04 29.95 8.71
CA LYS A 52 -0.90 29.56 7.59
C LYS A 52 -1.73 28.31 7.95
N GLN A 53 -1.13 27.32 8.62
CA GLN A 53 -1.86 26.12 9.07
C GLN A 53 -2.99 26.45 10.05
N PHE A 54 -2.78 27.43 10.94
CA PHE A 54 -3.84 27.91 11.84
C PHE A 54 -5.07 28.41 11.08
N VAL A 55 -4.86 29.17 9.99
CA VAL A 55 -5.97 29.61 9.12
C VAL A 55 -6.68 28.43 8.48
N TRP A 56 -5.92 27.43 8.00
CA TRP A 56 -6.51 26.23 7.43
C TRP A 56 -7.30 25.43 8.48
N ILE A 57 -6.87 25.42 9.73
CA ILE A 57 -7.60 24.79 10.83
C ILE A 57 -8.94 25.53 11.08
N LEU A 58 -8.93 26.84 11.17
CA LEU A 58 -10.16 27.62 11.38
C LEU A 58 -11.16 27.43 10.24
N THR A 59 -10.69 27.47 8.99
CA THR A 59 -11.55 27.24 7.82
C THR A 59 -12.08 25.81 7.78
N SER A 60 -11.27 24.81 8.19
CA SER A 60 -11.68 23.40 8.30
C SER A 60 -12.76 23.19 9.35
N ILE A 61 -12.65 23.85 10.50
CA ILE A 61 -13.69 23.81 11.55
C ILE A 61 -14.98 24.46 11.05
N GLY A 62 -14.88 25.59 10.34
CA GLY A 62 -16.03 26.23 9.68
C GLY A 62 -16.72 25.29 8.69
N LEU A 63 -15.93 24.64 7.82
CA LEU A 63 -16.41 23.66 6.85
C LEU A 63 -17.05 22.44 7.52
N ALA A 64 -16.44 21.90 8.56
CA ALA A 64 -16.97 20.82 9.38
C ALA A 64 -18.34 21.18 9.97
N THR A 65 -18.48 22.40 10.50
CA THR A 65 -19.73 22.91 11.06
C THR A 65 -20.82 23.04 9.99
N ILE A 66 -20.48 23.54 8.80
CA ILE A 66 -21.41 23.64 7.67
C ILE A 66 -21.90 22.24 7.27
N ILE A 67 -20.99 21.28 7.10
CA ILE A 67 -21.32 19.90 6.70
C ILE A 67 -22.22 19.23 7.75
N LEU A 68 -21.90 19.42 9.03
CA LEU A 68 -22.60 18.72 10.10
C LEU A 68 -23.98 19.30 10.41
N PHE A 69 -24.15 20.62 10.31
CA PHE A 69 -25.36 21.29 10.81
C PHE A 69 -26.22 21.96 9.72
N ILE A 70 -25.62 22.36 8.59
CA ILE A 70 -26.33 23.12 7.54
C ILE A 70 -26.71 22.22 6.37
N LEU A 71 -25.80 21.35 5.90
CA LEU A 71 -26.05 20.54 4.71
C LEU A 71 -26.95 19.34 5.05
N PRO A 72 -28.02 19.09 4.26
CA PRO A 72 -28.87 17.91 4.47
C PRO A 72 -28.12 16.64 4.05
N PRO A 73 -28.13 15.57 4.87
CA PRO A 73 -27.42 14.32 4.56
C PRO A 73 -27.81 13.66 3.22
N ARG A 74 -29.06 13.83 2.78
CA ARG A 74 -29.55 13.31 1.49
C ARG A 74 -28.85 13.96 0.27
N LEU A 75 -28.25 15.15 0.45
CA LEU A 75 -27.51 15.82 -0.60
C LEU A 75 -26.37 14.92 -1.12
N TRP A 76 -25.66 14.24 -0.21
CA TRP A 76 -24.47 13.45 -0.55
C TRP A 76 -24.77 12.28 -1.46
N GLU A 77 -25.92 11.60 -1.28
CA GLU A 77 -26.38 10.57 -2.21
C GLU A 77 -26.71 11.17 -3.59
N GLY A 78 -27.43 12.28 -3.61
CA GLY A 78 -27.89 12.92 -4.86
C GLY A 78 -26.76 13.49 -5.72
N ILE A 79 -25.73 14.03 -5.10
CA ILE A 79 -24.60 14.64 -5.83
C ILE A 79 -23.48 13.65 -6.16
N SER A 80 -23.52 12.41 -5.69
CA SER A 80 -22.41 11.44 -5.83
C SER A 80 -21.97 11.27 -7.29
N ILE A 81 -22.91 11.10 -8.22
CA ILE A 81 -22.61 10.90 -9.66
C ILE A 81 -22.07 12.19 -10.29
N PRO A 82 -22.78 13.34 -10.25
CA PRO A 82 -22.27 14.55 -10.90
C PRO A 82 -20.98 15.05 -10.27
N PHE A 83 -20.80 14.86 -8.96
CA PHE A 83 -19.56 15.23 -8.29
C PHE A 83 -18.37 14.37 -8.71
N TYR A 84 -18.56 13.06 -8.88
CA TYR A 84 -17.53 12.17 -9.39
C TYR A 84 -17.11 12.55 -10.81
N ILE A 85 -18.08 12.78 -11.70
CA ILE A 85 -17.81 13.17 -13.10
C ILE A 85 -17.05 14.49 -13.12
N LEU A 86 -17.47 15.48 -12.35
CA LEU A 86 -16.80 16.77 -12.23
C LEU A 86 -15.35 16.62 -11.76
N VAL A 87 -15.11 15.82 -10.73
CA VAL A 87 -13.77 15.65 -10.17
C VAL A 87 -12.86 14.89 -11.11
N VAL A 88 -13.35 13.83 -11.80
CA VAL A 88 -12.57 13.13 -12.83
C VAL A 88 -12.23 14.08 -13.98
N PHE A 89 -13.15 14.95 -14.38
CA PHE A 89 -12.89 15.98 -15.39
C PHE A 89 -11.80 16.97 -14.92
N LEU A 90 -11.83 17.40 -13.64
CA LEU A 90 -10.78 18.25 -13.06
C LEU A 90 -9.42 17.57 -13.01
N LEU A 91 -9.38 16.26 -12.69
CA LEU A 91 -8.14 15.46 -12.74
C LEU A 91 -7.56 15.44 -14.17
N VAL A 92 -8.39 15.27 -15.19
CA VAL A 92 -7.91 15.29 -16.58
C VAL A 92 -7.43 16.69 -16.98
N ILE A 93 -8.15 17.74 -16.61
CA ILE A 93 -7.77 19.11 -16.94
C ILE A 93 -6.44 19.50 -16.29
N VAL A 94 -6.20 19.11 -15.05
CA VAL A 94 -4.98 19.52 -14.33
C VAL A 94 -3.72 19.03 -15.06
N ILE A 95 -3.75 17.90 -15.77
CA ILE A 95 -2.62 17.40 -16.58
C ILE A 95 -2.19 18.42 -17.64
N PHE A 96 -3.15 19.15 -18.22
CA PHE A 96 -2.90 20.09 -19.33
C PHE A 96 -2.64 21.53 -18.88
N VAL A 97 -3.14 21.91 -17.70
CA VAL A 97 -3.14 23.31 -17.24
C VAL A 97 -2.11 23.55 -16.13
N SER A 98 -1.71 22.52 -15.39
CA SER A 98 -0.77 22.71 -14.28
C SER A 98 0.65 22.97 -14.75
N SER A 99 1.35 23.82 -14.01
CA SER A 99 2.81 23.94 -14.12
C SER A 99 3.48 22.72 -13.46
N ASP A 100 4.65 22.34 -13.98
CA ASP A 100 5.48 21.30 -13.36
C ASP A 100 5.93 21.73 -11.97
N VAL A 101 5.48 21.01 -10.94
CA VAL A 101 5.92 21.20 -9.57
C VAL A 101 6.61 19.92 -9.09
N LYS A 102 7.91 19.92 -9.03
CA LYS A 102 8.75 18.78 -8.59
C LYS A 102 8.52 17.50 -9.45
N GLY A 103 8.26 17.64 -10.73
CA GLY A 103 8.01 16.54 -11.66
C GLY A 103 6.58 16.01 -11.67
N SER A 104 5.62 16.73 -11.08
CA SER A 104 4.20 16.38 -11.06
C SER A 104 3.34 17.51 -11.62
N HIS A 105 2.33 17.15 -12.41
CA HIS A 105 1.34 18.04 -13.02
C HIS A 105 -0.02 17.91 -12.32
N SER A 106 -0.07 18.09 -10.99
CA SER A 106 -1.22 17.75 -10.16
C SER A 106 -1.83 18.91 -9.38
N TRP A 107 -1.30 20.14 -9.54
CA TRP A 107 -1.70 21.29 -8.75
C TRP A 107 -2.31 22.40 -9.58
N PHE A 108 -3.49 22.86 -9.22
CA PHE A 108 -4.01 24.15 -9.66
C PHE A 108 -3.44 25.24 -8.75
N ASP A 109 -2.66 26.15 -9.34
CA ASP A 109 -2.12 27.32 -8.66
C ASP A 109 -3.08 28.50 -8.83
N LEU A 110 -3.88 28.78 -7.80
CA LEU A 110 -4.87 29.86 -7.78
C LEU A 110 -4.32 31.10 -7.02
N GLY A 111 -3.01 31.30 -7.03
CA GLY A 111 -2.33 32.36 -6.34
C GLY A 111 -2.09 32.02 -4.86
N PRO A 112 -2.90 32.52 -3.89
CA PRO A 112 -2.67 32.24 -2.48
C PRO A 112 -3.04 30.80 -2.07
N ILE A 113 -3.83 30.10 -2.89
CA ILE A 113 -4.36 28.76 -2.61
C ILE A 113 -3.88 27.81 -3.70
N ARG A 114 -3.21 26.73 -3.28
CA ARG A 114 -2.90 25.59 -4.13
C ARG A 114 -3.92 24.49 -3.90
N PHE A 115 -4.53 24.05 -4.96
CA PHE A 115 -5.59 23.06 -4.93
C PHE A 115 -5.18 21.81 -5.68
N GLN A 116 -5.28 20.64 -5.03
CA GLN A 116 -4.95 19.35 -5.61
C GLN A 116 -6.24 18.52 -5.82
N PRO A 117 -6.67 18.31 -7.07
CA PRO A 117 -7.87 17.54 -7.36
C PRO A 117 -7.82 16.10 -6.83
N ALA A 118 -6.63 15.48 -6.78
CA ALA A 118 -6.43 14.14 -6.26
C ALA A 118 -6.89 13.98 -4.79
N GLU A 119 -6.79 15.04 -3.97
CA GLU A 119 -7.30 15.03 -2.60
C GLU A 119 -8.84 14.94 -2.56
N ILE A 120 -9.52 15.68 -3.42
CA ILE A 120 -10.99 15.67 -3.49
C ILE A 120 -11.52 14.43 -4.22
N SER A 121 -10.73 13.85 -5.10
CA SER A 121 -11.14 12.65 -5.84
C SER A 121 -11.40 11.45 -4.93
N LYS A 122 -10.71 11.35 -3.79
CA LYS A 122 -10.97 10.33 -2.77
C LYS A 122 -12.38 10.45 -2.17
N ILE A 123 -12.85 11.70 -1.98
CA ILE A 123 -14.21 11.97 -1.48
C ILE A 123 -15.25 11.55 -2.51
N SER A 124 -15.08 12.00 -3.76
CA SER A 124 -16.04 11.70 -4.84
C SER A 124 -16.10 10.20 -5.15
N THR A 125 -14.95 9.52 -5.16
CA THR A 125 -14.87 8.07 -5.35
C THR A 125 -15.53 7.32 -4.18
N SER A 126 -15.30 7.75 -2.93
CA SER A 126 -15.95 7.16 -1.75
C SER A 126 -17.47 7.31 -1.80
N LEU A 127 -17.98 8.47 -2.20
CA LEU A 127 -19.43 8.71 -2.35
C LEU A 127 -20.04 7.85 -3.45
N LEU A 128 -19.44 7.84 -4.64
CA LEU A 128 -19.98 7.08 -5.78
C LEU A 128 -19.88 5.56 -5.53
N LEU A 129 -18.76 5.09 -4.99
CA LEU A 129 -18.59 3.67 -4.64
C LEU A 129 -19.67 3.25 -3.63
N SER A 130 -19.91 4.08 -2.60
CA SER A 130 -20.94 3.82 -1.59
C SER A 130 -22.34 3.80 -2.19
N LEU A 131 -22.64 4.69 -3.13
CA LEU A 131 -23.92 4.73 -3.83
C LEU A 131 -24.16 3.46 -4.65
N VAL A 132 -23.15 3.03 -5.41
CA VAL A 132 -23.25 1.86 -6.29
C VAL A 132 -23.34 0.57 -5.49
N LEU A 133 -22.48 0.37 -4.50
CA LEU A 133 -22.46 -0.82 -3.65
C LEU A 133 -23.72 -0.92 -2.76
N SER A 134 -24.37 0.20 -2.45
CA SER A 134 -25.59 0.22 -1.63
C SER A 134 -26.87 -0.23 -2.37
N GLN A 135 -26.82 -0.37 -3.70
CA GLN A 135 -28.00 -0.76 -4.50
C GLN A 135 -28.41 -2.20 -4.21
N GLN A 136 -29.72 -2.43 -4.05
CA GLN A 136 -30.28 -3.75 -3.67
C GLN A 136 -29.93 -4.90 -4.61
N ASN A 137 -29.75 -4.62 -5.91
CA ASN A 137 -29.46 -5.62 -6.94
C ASN A 137 -27.96 -5.79 -7.22
N PHE A 138 -27.08 -5.02 -6.57
CA PHE A 138 -25.65 -5.07 -6.76
C PHE A 138 -25.03 -6.28 -6.04
N ARG A 139 -24.22 -7.05 -6.76
CA ARG A 139 -23.51 -8.22 -6.21
C ARG A 139 -22.10 -8.31 -6.78
N LEU A 140 -21.09 -8.18 -5.96
CA LEU A 140 -19.68 -8.32 -6.36
C LEU A 140 -19.33 -9.69 -6.99
N SER A 141 -20.16 -10.72 -6.76
CA SER A 141 -20.01 -12.02 -7.42
C SER A 141 -20.35 -12.00 -8.92
N ARG A 142 -21.07 -10.98 -9.40
CA ARG A 142 -21.37 -10.82 -10.82
C ARG A 142 -20.25 -10.03 -11.47
N PHE A 143 -19.70 -10.55 -12.55
CA PHE A 143 -18.58 -9.92 -13.27
C PHE A 143 -18.86 -8.48 -13.69
N LYS A 144 -20.08 -8.16 -14.15
CA LYS A 144 -20.48 -6.81 -14.55
C LYS A 144 -20.44 -5.82 -13.38
N ASP A 145 -20.97 -6.23 -12.23
CA ASP A 145 -21.03 -5.38 -11.03
C ASP A 145 -19.62 -5.16 -10.46
N PHE A 146 -18.80 -6.22 -10.46
CA PHE A 146 -17.38 -6.11 -10.10
C PHE A 146 -16.63 -5.16 -11.02
N MET A 147 -16.81 -5.27 -12.35
CA MET A 147 -16.15 -4.37 -13.31
C MET A 147 -16.58 -2.92 -13.12
N LEU A 148 -17.85 -2.66 -12.77
CA LEU A 148 -18.33 -1.31 -12.48
C LEU A 148 -17.65 -0.74 -11.22
N ALA A 149 -17.58 -1.51 -10.13
CA ALA A 149 -16.89 -1.08 -8.91
C ALA A 149 -15.38 -0.86 -9.15
N ALA A 150 -14.74 -1.77 -9.87
CA ALA A 150 -13.35 -1.65 -10.27
C ALA A 150 -13.12 -0.40 -11.14
N PHE A 151 -13.99 -0.12 -12.10
CA PHE A 151 -13.91 1.06 -12.95
C PHE A 151 -13.98 2.37 -12.16
N ILE A 152 -14.87 2.46 -11.16
CA ILE A 152 -15.01 3.63 -10.29
C ILE A 152 -13.72 3.87 -9.49
N ILE A 153 -13.02 2.83 -9.09
CA ILE A 153 -11.77 2.95 -8.32
C ILE A 153 -10.58 3.20 -9.24
N VAL A 154 -10.47 2.43 -10.33
CA VAL A 154 -9.29 2.41 -11.19
C VAL A 154 -9.21 3.62 -12.11
N LEU A 155 -10.35 4.17 -12.57
CA LEU A 155 -10.34 5.32 -13.46
C LEU A 155 -9.63 6.54 -12.86
N PRO A 156 -10.01 7.08 -11.68
CA PRO A 156 -9.28 8.20 -11.09
C PRO A 156 -7.84 7.81 -10.71
N MET A 157 -7.61 6.57 -10.27
CA MET A 157 -6.27 6.07 -9.97
C MET A 157 -5.34 6.16 -11.20
N LEU A 158 -5.80 5.74 -12.38
CA LEU A 158 -5.01 5.81 -13.62
C LEU A 158 -4.74 7.26 -14.05
N VAL A 159 -5.71 8.15 -13.90
CA VAL A 159 -5.51 9.57 -14.21
C VAL A 159 -4.49 10.19 -13.28
N ILE A 160 -4.55 9.89 -11.97
CA ILE A 160 -3.57 10.37 -10.98
C ILE A 160 -2.17 9.82 -11.26
N VAL A 161 -2.04 8.57 -11.72
CA VAL A 161 -0.75 8.02 -12.17
C VAL A 161 -0.23 8.79 -13.39
N ALA A 162 -1.11 9.18 -14.31
CA ALA A 162 -0.73 9.99 -15.48
C ALA A 162 -0.28 11.42 -15.10
N GLU A 163 -0.74 11.96 -13.95
CA GLU A 163 -0.24 13.20 -13.34
C GLU A 163 1.16 13.06 -12.71
N SER A 164 1.77 11.85 -12.75
CA SER A 164 3.00 11.47 -12.05
C SER A 164 2.89 11.49 -10.51
N GLU A 165 1.68 11.39 -9.96
CA GLU A 165 1.37 11.36 -8.54
C GLU A 165 1.11 9.91 -8.04
N THR A 166 2.15 9.08 -8.05
CA THR A 166 2.03 7.67 -7.65
C THR A 166 1.57 7.48 -6.21
N GLY A 167 1.87 8.45 -5.35
CA GLY A 167 1.48 8.41 -3.94
C GLY A 167 -0.03 8.43 -3.74
N SER A 168 -0.67 9.46 -4.26
CA SER A 168 -2.12 9.60 -4.17
C SER A 168 -2.85 8.43 -4.84
N ALA A 169 -2.30 7.90 -5.96
CA ALA A 169 -2.85 6.71 -6.62
C ALA A 169 -2.79 5.46 -5.74
N LEU A 170 -1.69 5.26 -4.97
CA LEU A 170 -1.54 4.09 -4.11
C LEU A 170 -2.61 4.02 -3.00
N VAL A 171 -3.12 5.17 -2.55
CA VAL A 171 -4.21 5.21 -1.55
C VAL A 171 -5.48 4.51 -2.04
N TYR A 172 -5.74 4.55 -3.36
CA TYR A 172 -6.90 3.89 -3.96
C TYR A 172 -6.89 2.37 -3.81
N THR A 173 -5.72 1.77 -3.64
CA THR A 173 -5.63 0.32 -3.36
C THR A 173 -6.33 -0.04 -2.04
N GLY A 174 -6.47 0.91 -1.11
CA GLY A 174 -7.21 0.72 0.13
C GLY A 174 -8.71 0.41 -0.06
N PHE A 175 -9.31 0.83 -1.18
CA PHE A 175 -10.72 0.49 -1.45
C PHE A 175 -10.96 -1.02 -1.62
N ILE A 176 -9.91 -1.83 -1.81
CA ILE A 176 -10.02 -3.28 -1.83
C ILE A 176 -10.53 -3.83 -0.48
N PHE A 177 -10.19 -3.18 0.64
CA PHE A 177 -10.72 -3.57 1.96
C PHE A 177 -12.23 -3.35 2.05
N VAL A 178 -12.73 -2.29 1.39
CA VAL A 178 -14.18 -2.02 1.28
C VAL A 178 -14.85 -3.11 0.45
N LEU A 179 -14.29 -3.44 -0.72
CA LEU A 179 -14.81 -4.51 -1.57
C LEU A 179 -14.81 -5.86 -0.84
N TYR A 180 -13.73 -6.16 -0.11
CA TYR A 180 -13.64 -7.38 0.70
C TYR A 180 -14.75 -7.45 1.75
N ARG A 181 -15.01 -6.34 2.45
CA ARG A 181 -16.07 -6.28 3.45
C ARG A 181 -17.47 -6.45 2.85
N GLU A 182 -17.69 -5.99 1.63
CA GLU A 182 -18.95 -6.11 0.88
C GLU A 182 -19.09 -7.44 0.09
N GLY A 183 -18.21 -8.42 0.37
CA GLY A 183 -18.36 -9.80 -0.14
C GLY A 183 -17.42 -10.18 -1.29
N PHE A 184 -16.39 -9.36 -1.57
CA PHE A 184 -15.32 -9.77 -2.46
C PHE A 184 -14.46 -10.86 -1.81
N SER A 185 -14.09 -11.87 -2.57
CA SER A 185 -13.38 -13.03 -2.01
C SER A 185 -11.99 -12.65 -1.46
N GLY A 186 -11.69 -13.07 -0.23
CA GLY A 186 -10.40 -12.85 0.43
C GLY A 186 -9.21 -13.48 -0.30
N TRP A 187 -9.44 -14.43 -1.20
CA TRP A 187 -8.40 -15.03 -2.04
C TRP A 187 -7.68 -14.02 -2.92
N TRP A 188 -8.38 -12.98 -3.38
CA TRP A 188 -7.76 -11.91 -4.16
C TRP A 188 -6.80 -11.06 -3.35
N LEU A 189 -7.09 -10.83 -2.06
CA LEU A 189 -6.14 -10.16 -1.16
C LEU A 189 -4.88 -11.01 -0.97
N GLY A 190 -5.05 -12.32 -0.78
CA GLY A 190 -3.95 -13.27 -0.71
C GLY A 190 -3.12 -13.30 -2.00
N LEU A 191 -3.78 -13.27 -3.16
CA LEU A 191 -3.10 -13.23 -4.46
C LEU A 191 -2.29 -11.94 -4.65
N ILE A 192 -2.85 -10.78 -4.32
CA ILE A 192 -2.13 -9.50 -4.41
C ILE A 192 -0.92 -9.51 -3.47
N GLY A 193 -1.10 -9.98 -2.23
CA GLY A 193 0.01 -10.14 -1.28
C GLY A 193 1.10 -11.07 -1.80
N LEU A 194 0.72 -12.18 -2.43
CA LEU A 194 1.65 -13.11 -3.07
C LEU A 194 2.42 -12.45 -4.22
N VAL A 195 1.74 -11.70 -5.10
CA VAL A 195 2.39 -10.98 -6.22
C VAL A 195 3.44 -9.99 -5.71
N ILE A 196 3.09 -9.20 -4.69
CA ILE A 196 4.02 -8.24 -4.08
C ILE A 196 5.21 -8.98 -3.44
N ALA A 197 4.96 -10.05 -2.69
CA ALA A 197 6.01 -10.82 -2.04
C ALA A 197 6.95 -11.48 -3.06
N LEU A 198 6.42 -12.03 -4.16
CA LEU A 198 7.22 -12.62 -5.24
C LEU A 198 8.04 -11.57 -5.97
N PHE A 199 7.46 -10.40 -6.25
CA PHE A 199 8.20 -9.30 -6.88
C PHE A 199 9.40 -8.87 -6.02
N ILE A 200 9.18 -8.63 -4.73
CA ILE A 200 10.25 -8.27 -3.79
C ILE A 200 11.29 -9.40 -3.69
N ALA A 201 10.85 -10.64 -3.53
CA ALA A 201 11.75 -11.79 -3.41
C ALA A 201 12.63 -11.97 -4.66
N THR A 202 12.07 -11.75 -5.86
CA THR A 202 12.82 -11.86 -7.11
C THR A 202 13.91 -10.80 -7.22
N LEU A 203 13.62 -9.57 -6.81
CA LEU A 203 14.60 -8.48 -6.83
C LEU A 203 15.70 -8.63 -5.77
N THR A 204 15.37 -9.21 -4.59
CA THR A 204 16.31 -9.29 -3.46
C THR A 204 17.13 -10.58 -3.43
N ALA A 205 16.51 -11.71 -3.76
CA ALA A 205 17.17 -13.01 -3.60
C ALA A 205 17.72 -13.57 -4.93
N SER A 206 16.88 -13.96 -5.80
CA SER A 206 17.11 -14.36 -7.20
C SER A 206 15.86 -15.07 -7.73
N PRO A 207 15.69 -15.22 -9.05
CA PRO A 207 14.58 -15.99 -9.63
C PRO A 207 14.51 -17.44 -9.12
N TYR A 208 15.67 -18.07 -8.90
CA TYR A 208 15.73 -19.45 -8.40
C TYR A 208 15.08 -19.60 -7.02
N TRP A 209 15.52 -18.81 -6.05
CA TRP A 209 15.01 -18.87 -4.68
C TRP A 209 13.56 -18.40 -4.57
N SER A 210 13.14 -17.49 -5.45
CA SER A 210 11.75 -17.05 -5.54
C SER A 210 10.81 -18.17 -6.00
N VAL A 211 11.23 -19.00 -6.97
CA VAL A 211 10.46 -20.19 -7.39
C VAL A 211 10.44 -21.25 -6.30
N VAL A 212 11.56 -21.51 -5.63
CA VAL A 212 11.61 -22.45 -4.50
C VAL A 212 10.69 -21.98 -3.36
N GLY A 213 10.73 -20.70 -3.02
CA GLY A 213 9.84 -20.09 -2.00
C GLY A 213 8.36 -20.20 -2.39
N LEU A 214 8.02 -19.96 -3.64
CA LEU A 214 6.67 -20.13 -4.15
C LEU A 214 6.16 -21.57 -3.96
N ILE A 215 6.98 -22.56 -4.34
CA ILE A 215 6.64 -23.98 -4.15
C ILE A 215 6.49 -24.30 -2.66
N ALA A 216 7.38 -23.76 -1.80
CA ALA A 216 7.35 -23.98 -0.36
C ALA A 216 6.07 -23.43 0.29
N VAL A 217 5.47 -22.36 -0.26
CA VAL A 217 4.18 -21.80 0.19
C VAL A 217 3.00 -22.60 -0.35
N LEU A 218 3.05 -23.01 -1.61
CA LEU A 218 1.92 -23.71 -2.26
C LEU A 218 1.74 -25.15 -1.76
N VAL A 219 2.81 -25.84 -1.36
CA VAL A 219 2.74 -27.23 -0.85
C VAL A 219 1.89 -27.32 0.42
N PRO A 220 2.16 -26.57 1.51
CA PRO A 220 1.28 -26.55 2.70
C PRO A 220 -0.14 -26.12 2.37
N PHE A 221 -0.32 -25.13 1.48
CA PHE A 221 -1.63 -24.65 1.07
C PHE A 221 -2.49 -25.79 0.49
N VAL A 222 -1.97 -26.58 -0.47
CA VAL A 222 -2.67 -27.74 -1.03
C VAL A 222 -2.99 -28.79 0.03
N VAL A 223 -2.11 -28.98 1.00
CA VAL A 223 -2.32 -29.95 2.07
C VAL A 223 -3.39 -29.53 3.05
N LEU A 224 -3.41 -28.24 3.41
CA LEU A 224 -4.35 -27.71 4.39
C LEU A 224 -5.75 -27.49 3.84
N THR A 225 -5.87 -27.15 2.54
CA THR A 225 -7.16 -26.79 1.92
C THR A 225 -7.71 -27.86 0.98
N GLY A 226 -6.87 -28.82 0.56
CA GLY A 226 -7.25 -29.89 -0.35
C GLY A 226 -8.02 -31.02 0.32
N ASN A 227 -8.93 -31.63 -0.43
CA ASN A 227 -9.68 -32.81 0.02
C ASN A 227 -8.82 -34.09 -0.09
N THR A 228 -8.05 -34.42 0.94
CA THR A 228 -7.08 -35.52 0.87
C THR A 228 -7.25 -36.54 2.00
N ALA A 229 -7.27 -37.83 1.63
CA ALA A 229 -7.30 -38.91 2.59
C ALA A 229 -6.00 -39.06 3.43
N HIS A 230 -4.87 -38.56 2.90
CA HIS A 230 -3.56 -38.69 3.56
C HIS A 230 -2.75 -37.37 3.49
N PRO A 231 -3.10 -36.34 4.27
CA PRO A 231 -2.47 -35.03 4.24
C PRO A 231 -0.96 -35.11 4.57
N TRP A 232 -0.58 -35.94 5.55
CA TRP A 232 0.83 -36.11 5.97
C TRP A 232 1.74 -36.66 4.86
N LYS A 233 1.24 -37.58 4.02
CA LYS A 233 2.03 -38.13 2.90
C LYS A 233 2.28 -37.04 1.85
N ARG A 234 1.30 -36.19 1.54
CA ARG A 234 1.47 -35.09 0.61
C ARG A 234 2.41 -34.03 1.17
N LEU A 235 2.30 -33.69 2.47
CA LEU A 235 3.22 -32.76 3.12
C LEU A 235 4.65 -33.28 3.10
N LEU A 236 4.86 -34.56 3.40
CA LEU A 236 6.18 -35.17 3.41
C LEU A 236 6.79 -35.21 2.00
N LEU A 237 6.01 -35.62 0.99
CA LEU A 237 6.47 -35.65 -0.41
C LEU A 237 6.77 -34.24 -0.94
N GLY A 238 5.89 -33.29 -0.67
CA GLY A 238 6.11 -31.89 -1.06
C GLY A 238 7.29 -31.26 -0.32
N GLY A 239 7.45 -31.55 0.96
CA GLY A 239 8.60 -31.09 1.75
C GLY A 239 9.92 -31.68 1.25
N LEU A 240 9.95 -32.98 0.90
CA LEU A 240 11.12 -33.60 0.28
C LEU A 240 11.43 -32.98 -1.09
N PHE A 241 10.41 -32.64 -1.86
CA PHE A 241 10.57 -31.96 -3.14
C PHE A 241 11.21 -30.58 -2.97
N VAL A 242 10.72 -29.78 -2.00
CA VAL A 242 11.33 -28.48 -1.68
C VAL A 242 12.76 -28.65 -1.18
N LEU A 243 13.02 -29.58 -0.27
CA LEU A 243 14.37 -29.87 0.24
C LEU A 243 15.33 -30.27 -0.88
N PHE A 244 14.89 -31.11 -1.81
CA PHE A 244 15.70 -31.46 -2.97
C PHE A 244 16.16 -30.21 -3.74
N PHE A 245 15.25 -29.26 -3.99
CA PHE A 245 15.63 -28.03 -4.66
C PHE A 245 16.46 -27.08 -3.79
N CYS A 246 16.34 -27.11 -2.48
CA CYS A 246 17.24 -26.34 -1.61
C CYS A 246 18.71 -26.81 -1.74
N PHE A 247 18.93 -28.10 -1.96
CA PHE A 247 20.27 -28.67 -2.12
C PHE A 247 20.74 -28.80 -3.56
N LEU A 248 19.85 -28.62 -4.54
CA LEU A 248 20.16 -28.80 -5.96
C LEU A 248 21.35 -27.96 -6.46
N PRO A 249 21.50 -26.66 -6.09
CA PRO A 249 22.67 -25.88 -6.49
C PRO A 249 23.99 -26.53 -6.03
N SER A 250 24.07 -26.88 -4.74
CA SER A 250 25.28 -27.53 -4.18
C SER A 250 25.54 -28.89 -4.77
N ILE A 251 24.50 -29.65 -5.11
CA ILE A 251 24.63 -30.95 -5.80
C ILE A 251 25.21 -30.77 -7.21
N LEU A 252 24.71 -29.76 -7.95
CA LEU A 252 25.21 -29.50 -9.31
C LEU A 252 26.62 -28.92 -9.30
N GLU A 253 26.95 -28.05 -8.35
CA GLU A 253 28.31 -27.53 -8.16
C GLU A 253 29.29 -28.68 -7.86
N GLY A 254 29.01 -29.50 -6.85
CA GLY A 254 29.86 -30.65 -6.52
C GLY A 254 29.99 -31.66 -7.64
N ALA A 255 28.92 -31.91 -8.42
CA ALA A 255 28.96 -32.74 -9.58
C ALA A 255 29.79 -32.14 -10.72
N SER A 256 29.71 -30.84 -10.95
CA SER A 256 30.53 -30.15 -11.96
C SER A 256 32.01 -30.16 -11.61
N GLU A 257 32.37 -29.86 -10.35
CA GLU A 257 33.75 -29.95 -9.86
C GLU A 257 34.34 -31.37 -10.02
N MET A 258 33.53 -32.39 -9.71
CA MET A 258 33.95 -33.78 -9.87
C MET A 258 34.20 -34.13 -11.37
N VAL A 259 33.35 -33.66 -12.28
CA VAL A 259 33.52 -33.88 -13.73
C VAL A 259 34.74 -33.13 -14.24
N GLU A 260 34.91 -31.87 -13.86
CA GLU A 260 36.08 -31.06 -14.25
C GLU A 260 37.38 -31.67 -13.75
N SER A 261 37.44 -32.09 -12.48
CA SER A 261 38.64 -32.74 -11.92
C SER A 261 38.96 -34.07 -12.60
N HIS A 262 37.91 -34.81 -12.99
CA HIS A 262 38.10 -36.08 -13.75
C HIS A 262 38.57 -35.82 -15.18
N MET A 263 38.06 -34.79 -15.83
CA MET A 263 38.49 -34.40 -17.17
C MET A 263 39.93 -33.89 -17.17
N ASP A 264 40.32 -33.10 -16.18
CA ASP A 264 41.72 -32.67 -15.99
C ASP A 264 42.67 -33.84 -15.75
N TYR A 265 42.24 -34.79 -14.92
CA TYR A 265 43.01 -36.03 -14.69
C TYR A 265 43.20 -36.81 -15.96
N LEU A 266 42.16 -36.96 -16.82
CA LEU A 266 42.24 -37.66 -18.11
C LEU A 266 43.11 -36.90 -19.09
N ASN A 267 42.99 -35.58 -19.17
CA ASN A 267 43.82 -34.72 -20.06
C ASN A 267 45.30 -34.78 -19.71
N HIS A 268 45.67 -34.95 -18.42
CA HIS A 268 47.06 -35.10 -17.99
C HIS A 268 47.64 -36.49 -18.18
N ARG A 269 46.81 -37.55 -18.25
CA ARG A 269 47.26 -38.93 -18.38
C ARG A 269 47.23 -39.48 -19.80
N ILE A 270 46.36 -38.98 -20.65
CA ILE A 270 46.18 -39.45 -22.02
C ILE A 270 46.51 -38.30 -22.95
N TRP A 271 47.63 -38.42 -23.67
CA TRP A 271 47.90 -37.53 -24.79
C TRP A 271 46.87 -37.86 -25.89
N VAL A 272 45.75 -37.11 -25.88
CA VAL A 272 44.68 -37.26 -26.88
C VAL A 272 45.07 -36.44 -28.09
N PRO A 273 45.22 -37.04 -29.29
CA PRO A 273 45.37 -36.27 -30.50
C PRO A 273 44.14 -35.38 -30.70
N GLN A 274 44.39 -34.15 -31.09
CA GLN A 274 43.41 -33.06 -31.20
C GLN A 274 42.28 -33.26 -32.25
N GLU A 275 42.18 -34.49 -32.84
CA GLU A 275 41.24 -34.81 -33.92
C GLU A 275 40.09 -35.74 -33.58
N SER A 276 39.85 -36.11 -32.31
CA SER A 276 38.67 -36.93 -31.98
C SER A 276 37.60 -36.11 -31.24
N GLU A 277 36.86 -35.30 -31.97
CA GLU A 277 35.63 -34.60 -31.48
C GLU A 277 34.47 -35.54 -31.12
N SER A 278 34.62 -36.85 -31.16
CA SER A 278 33.53 -37.82 -30.96
C SER A 278 33.45 -38.46 -29.57
N GLY A 279 34.24 -38.01 -28.62
CA GLY A 279 34.23 -38.52 -27.25
C GLY A 279 33.61 -37.57 -26.23
N ALA A 280 32.55 -36.86 -26.58
CA ALA A 280 31.84 -36.08 -25.60
C ALA A 280 31.28 -37.03 -24.53
N TYR A 281 31.93 -37.08 -23.36
CA TYR A 281 31.42 -37.85 -22.24
C TYR A 281 30.01 -37.35 -21.94
N PHE A 282 29.07 -38.26 -21.75
CA PHE A 282 27.67 -38.00 -21.50
C PHE A 282 27.43 -36.93 -20.38
N TRP A 283 28.38 -36.77 -19.47
CA TRP A 283 28.33 -35.84 -18.35
C TRP A 283 28.99 -34.49 -18.62
N SER A 284 29.63 -34.27 -19.77
CA SER A 284 30.32 -33.00 -20.08
C SER A 284 29.40 -31.77 -20.18
N PHE A 285 28.07 -31.99 -20.27
CA PHE A 285 27.07 -30.92 -20.24
C PHE A 285 26.75 -30.40 -18.85
N LEU A 286 27.10 -31.12 -17.76
CA LEU A 286 26.78 -30.78 -16.38
C LEU A 286 27.32 -29.42 -15.95
N PRO A 287 28.56 -28.99 -16.23
CA PRO A 287 29.07 -27.67 -15.86
C PRO A 287 28.26 -26.48 -16.44
N GLY A 288 27.51 -26.70 -17.54
CA GLY A 288 26.66 -25.69 -18.17
C GLY A 288 25.21 -25.65 -17.67
N VAL A 289 24.79 -26.56 -16.81
CA VAL A 289 23.40 -26.69 -16.38
C VAL A 289 23.12 -25.74 -15.21
N LYS A 290 22.36 -24.69 -15.48
CA LYS A 290 21.92 -23.80 -14.42
C LYS A 290 20.79 -24.43 -13.57
N PRO A 291 20.89 -24.41 -12.23
CA PRO A 291 19.88 -25.00 -11.33
C PRO A 291 18.44 -24.52 -11.61
N LEU A 292 18.30 -23.29 -12.06
CA LEU A 292 17.01 -22.69 -12.42
C LEU A 292 16.29 -23.46 -13.54
N TYR A 293 17.01 -23.87 -14.57
CA TYR A 293 16.39 -24.61 -15.70
C TYR A 293 15.95 -26.02 -15.30
N VAL A 294 16.70 -26.68 -14.40
CA VAL A 294 16.30 -27.99 -13.86
C VAL A 294 15.05 -27.84 -12.99
N LEU A 295 15.02 -26.83 -12.11
CA LEU A 295 13.86 -26.51 -11.28
C LEU A 295 12.61 -26.28 -12.14
N LEU A 296 12.72 -25.44 -13.17
CA LEU A 296 11.61 -25.13 -14.08
C LEU A 296 11.17 -26.35 -14.89
N ALA A 297 12.11 -27.11 -15.46
CA ALA A 297 11.77 -28.28 -16.24
C ALA A 297 11.00 -29.32 -15.41
N LEU A 298 11.44 -29.58 -14.18
CA LEU A 298 10.76 -30.50 -13.27
C LEU A 298 9.43 -29.95 -12.73
N SER A 299 9.41 -28.70 -12.29
CA SER A 299 8.21 -28.13 -11.69
C SER A 299 7.13 -27.84 -12.74
N VAL A 300 7.47 -27.22 -13.87
CA VAL A 300 6.51 -26.98 -14.96
C VAL A 300 6.12 -28.30 -15.64
N GLY A 301 7.07 -29.20 -15.83
CA GLY A 301 6.80 -30.51 -16.41
C GLY A 301 5.86 -31.41 -15.61
N THR A 302 5.79 -31.23 -14.29
CA THR A 302 4.83 -31.94 -13.44
C THR A 302 3.43 -31.30 -13.44
N THR A 303 3.25 -30.06 -13.89
CA THR A 303 1.96 -29.35 -13.88
C THR A 303 0.84 -30.07 -14.63
N PRO A 304 1.03 -30.67 -15.84
CA PRO A 304 -0.03 -31.40 -16.52
C PRO A 304 -0.53 -32.60 -15.72
N PHE A 305 0.38 -33.32 -15.07
CA PHE A 305 0.02 -34.45 -14.21
C PHE A 305 -0.76 -34.00 -12.97
N LEU A 306 -0.35 -32.90 -12.33
CA LEU A 306 -1.05 -32.34 -11.18
C LEU A 306 -2.44 -31.81 -11.56
N LEU A 307 -2.59 -31.17 -12.72
CA LEU A 307 -3.89 -30.75 -13.25
C LEU A 307 -4.81 -31.93 -13.56
N TYR A 308 -4.29 -32.98 -14.17
CA TYR A 308 -5.05 -34.22 -14.41
C TYR A 308 -5.54 -34.83 -13.09
N ARG A 309 -4.67 -34.90 -12.06
CA ARG A 309 -5.08 -35.37 -10.72
C ARG A 309 -6.11 -34.47 -10.07
N ALA A 310 -5.93 -33.14 -10.13
CA ALA A 310 -6.89 -32.17 -9.60
C ALA A 310 -8.28 -32.34 -10.24
N TYR A 311 -8.32 -32.56 -11.56
CA TYR A 311 -9.55 -32.81 -12.29
C TYR A 311 -10.20 -34.14 -11.87
N ARG A 312 -9.42 -35.23 -11.82
CA ARG A 312 -9.91 -36.58 -11.47
C ARG A 312 -10.42 -36.65 -10.03
N ASP A 313 -9.64 -36.08 -9.10
CA ASP A 313 -9.93 -36.14 -7.67
C ASP A 313 -10.90 -34.99 -7.22
N LYS A 314 -11.35 -34.12 -8.16
CA LYS A 314 -12.15 -32.89 -7.94
C LYS A 314 -11.56 -31.98 -6.86
N ASP A 315 -10.24 -31.93 -6.79
CA ASP A 315 -9.48 -31.14 -5.80
C ASP A 315 -9.25 -29.73 -6.32
N GLN A 316 -10.15 -28.79 -5.98
CA GLN A 316 -10.06 -27.40 -6.40
C GLN A 316 -8.82 -26.69 -5.84
N ALA A 317 -8.37 -27.04 -4.63
CA ALA A 317 -7.19 -26.45 -4.02
C ALA A 317 -5.93 -26.75 -4.83
N MET A 318 -5.81 -28.00 -5.31
CA MET A 318 -4.70 -28.40 -6.19
C MET A 318 -4.75 -27.66 -7.53
N ALA A 319 -5.92 -27.51 -8.15
CA ALA A 319 -6.07 -26.78 -9.40
C ALA A 319 -5.69 -25.31 -9.25
N ILE A 320 -6.16 -24.64 -8.17
CA ILE A 320 -5.81 -23.24 -7.84
C ILE A 320 -4.31 -23.09 -7.61
N SER A 321 -3.69 -24.03 -6.91
CA SER A 321 -2.25 -23.97 -6.62
C SER A 321 -1.39 -24.12 -7.87
N VAL A 322 -1.77 -24.98 -8.81
CA VAL A 322 -1.07 -25.09 -10.09
C VAL A 322 -1.23 -23.80 -10.90
N GLY A 323 -2.44 -23.21 -10.93
CA GLY A 323 -2.66 -21.90 -11.56
C GLY A 323 -1.83 -20.80 -10.92
N ALA A 324 -1.78 -20.74 -9.58
CA ALA A 324 -0.97 -19.79 -8.83
C ALA A 324 0.53 -19.99 -9.07
N PHE A 325 0.98 -21.23 -9.18
CA PHE A 325 2.37 -21.54 -9.54
C PHE A 325 2.74 -21.01 -10.92
N LEU A 326 1.94 -21.31 -11.94
CA LEU A 326 2.21 -20.85 -13.31
C LEU A 326 2.20 -19.30 -13.39
N LEU A 327 1.22 -18.66 -12.75
CA LEU A 327 1.15 -17.21 -12.65
C LEU A 327 2.37 -16.65 -11.90
N GLY A 328 2.76 -17.27 -10.79
CA GLY A 328 3.94 -16.86 -10.01
C GLY A 328 5.23 -16.95 -10.82
N VAL A 329 5.41 -18.02 -11.59
CA VAL A 329 6.57 -18.15 -12.52
C VAL A 329 6.57 -17.02 -13.54
N ILE A 330 5.42 -16.70 -14.15
CA ILE A 330 5.32 -15.58 -15.10
C ILE A 330 5.72 -14.26 -14.42
N ILE A 331 5.25 -14.01 -13.19
CA ILE A 331 5.58 -12.80 -12.43
C ILE A 331 7.07 -12.73 -12.13
N ILE A 332 7.68 -13.84 -11.67
CA ILE A 332 9.11 -13.90 -11.35
C ILE A 332 9.96 -13.54 -12.58
N PHE A 333 9.66 -14.11 -13.75
CA PHE A 333 10.42 -13.83 -14.96
C PHE A 333 10.11 -12.46 -15.60
N SER A 334 8.92 -11.92 -15.34
CA SER A 334 8.59 -10.56 -15.79
C SER A 334 9.09 -9.47 -14.84
N ALA A 335 9.47 -9.80 -13.60
CA ALA A 335 9.85 -8.82 -12.59
C ALA A 335 11.05 -7.97 -13.03
N ASP A 336 12.10 -8.59 -13.54
CA ASP A 336 13.30 -7.85 -14.01
C ASP A 336 12.94 -6.96 -15.19
N TYR A 337 12.14 -7.47 -16.14
CA TYR A 337 11.69 -6.69 -17.29
C TYR A 337 10.84 -5.49 -16.87
N LEU A 338 9.89 -5.70 -15.95
CA LEU A 338 9.04 -4.62 -15.43
C LEU A 338 9.88 -3.58 -14.67
N PHE A 339 10.83 -4.04 -13.87
CA PHE A 339 11.70 -3.17 -13.09
C PHE A 339 12.61 -2.31 -13.97
N GLU A 340 13.18 -2.89 -15.04
CA GLU A 340 14.12 -2.20 -15.91
C GLU A 340 13.48 -1.33 -17.00
N ASN A 341 12.34 -1.76 -17.56
CA ASN A 341 11.76 -1.16 -18.77
C ASN A 341 10.45 -0.41 -18.53
N VAL A 342 9.71 -0.70 -17.46
CA VAL A 342 8.39 -0.09 -17.19
C VAL A 342 8.48 1.03 -16.15
N LEU A 343 9.30 0.82 -15.10
CA LEU A 343 9.45 1.82 -14.05
C LEU A 343 10.31 3.00 -14.52
N GLN A 344 9.87 4.21 -14.19
CA GLN A 344 10.65 5.42 -14.44
C GLN A 344 11.94 5.41 -13.59
N PRO A 345 13.05 6.03 -14.05
CA PRO A 345 14.34 5.99 -13.35
C PRO A 345 14.26 6.41 -11.88
N HIS A 346 13.44 7.43 -11.56
CA HIS A 346 13.27 7.90 -10.19
C HIS A 346 12.47 6.91 -9.32
N GLN A 347 11.53 6.15 -9.88
CA GLN A 347 10.78 5.11 -9.16
C GLN A 347 11.68 3.90 -8.89
N ARG A 348 12.48 3.51 -9.89
CA ARG A 348 13.46 2.43 -9.77
C ARG A 348 14.47 2.73 -8.66
N SER A 349 15.09 3.93 -8.65
CA SER A 349 16.03 4.32 -7.59
C SER A 349 15.41 4.26 -6.19
N ARG A 350 14.14 4.62 -6.03
CA ARG A 350 13.45 4.52 -4.74
C ARG A 350 13.30 3.07 -4.25
N ILE A 351 13.06 2.14 -5.16
CA ILE A 351 12.95 0.71 -4.83
C ILE A 351 14.34 0.13 -4.57
N GLU A 352 15.36 0.47 -5.36
CA GLU A 352 16.74 0.03 -5.15
C GLU A 352 17.27 0.42 -3.77
N VAL A 353 17.01 1.67 -3.36
CA VAL A 353 17.40 2.17 -2.03
C VAL A 353 16.60 1.46 -0.92
N LEU A 354 15.30 1.27 -1.10
CA LEU A 354 14.45 0.56 -0.13
C LEU A 354 14.93 -0.86 0.13
N LEU A 355 15.28 -1.59 -0.94
CA LEU A 355 15.73 -2.97 -0.87
C LEU A 355 17.22 -3.12 -0.49
N GLY A 356 17.92 -2.00 -0.28
CA GLY A 356 19.36 -2.01 0.04
C GLY A 356 20.26 -2.44 -1.13
N MET A 357 19.75 -2.41 -2.36
CA MET A 357 20.53 -2.75 -3.56
C MET A 357 21.48 -1.63 -3.95
N LYS A 358 21.19 -0.40 -3.54
CA LYS A 358 21.99 0.80 -3.79
C LYS A 358 22.03 1.66 -2.53
N GLU A 359 23.22 1.99 -2.09
CA GLU A 359 23.44 3.00 -1.06
C GLU A 359 23.49 4.39 -1.72
N ASP A 360 22.42 5.16 -1.56
CA ASP A 360 22.34 6.53 -2.03
C ASP A 360 22.06 7.46 -0.84
N LEU A 361 23.13 7.75 -0.09
CA LEU A 361 23.08 8.59 1.11
C LEU A 361 22.98 10.10 0.78
N ALA A 362 23.16 10.50 -0.47
CA ALA A 362 23.13 11.91 -0.89
C ALA A 362 21.95 12.27 -1.79
N GLY A 363 21.28 11.26 -2.40
CA GLY A 363 20.17 11.44 -3.33
C GLY A 363 18.81 10.98 -2.76
N VAL A 364 18.19 10.04 -3.45
CA VAL A 364 16.83 9.56 -3.11
C VAL A 364 16.74 8.93 -1.71
N GLY A 365 17.81 8.27 -1.23
CA GLY A 365 17.89 7.66 0.09
C GLY A 365 18.13 8.63 1.23
N TYR A 366 18.58 9.85 0.94
CA TYR A 366 18.91 10.86 1.95
C TYR A 366 17.76 11.14 2.92
N ASN A 367 16.55 11.36 2.37
CA ASN A 367 15.37 11.69 3.18
C ASN A 367 15.03 10.59 4.19
N VAL A 368 15.06 9.31 3.76
CA VAL A 368 14.80 8.17 4.65
C VAL A 368 15.91 7.99 5.68
N HIS A 369 17.15 8.16 5.26
CA HIS A 369 18.30 8.05 6.15
C HIS A 369 18.23 9.10 7.27
N GLN A 370 18.01 10.36 6.92
CA GLN A 370 17.86 11.46 7.89
C GLN A 370 16.63 11.28 8.78
N SER A 371 15.51 10.78 8.20
CA SER A 371 14.30 10.45 8.97
C SER A 371 14.58 9.38 10.03
N LYS A 372 15.29 8.31 9.68
CA LYS A 372 15.66 7.24 10.62
C LYS A 372 16.59 7.75 11.72
N ILE A 373 17.56 8.62 11.38
CA ILE A 373 18.45 9.27 12.36
C ILE A 373 17.62 10.13 13.32
N ALA A 374 16.71 10.95 12.79
CA ALA A 374 15.85 11.81 13.61
C ALA A 374 15.02 10.99 14.61
N ILE A 375 14.24 10.01 14.11
CA ILE A 375 13.41 9.13 14.95
C ILE A 375 14.26 8.36 15.97
N GLY A 376 15.38 7.77 15.54
CA GLY A 376 16.26 6.99 16.40
C GLY A 376 16.93 7.84 17.50
N SER A 377 17.23 9.11 17.20
CA SER A 377 17.84 10.04 18.14
C SER A 377 16.91 10.49 19.28
N GLY A 378 15.57 10.36 19.10
CA GLY A 378 14.58 10.72 20.10
C GLY A 378 14.49 9.72 21.26
N GLY A 379 14.93 8.48 21.10
CA GLY A 379 14.86 7.46 22.15
C GLY A 379 13.43 7.21 22.68
N LEU A 380 13.29 6.97 23.97
CA LEU A 380 11.99 6.65 24.58
C LEU A 380 11.11 7.88 24.79
N LEU A 381 11.67 8.97 25.33
CA LEU A 381 10.94 10.16 25.78
C LEU A 381 11.09 11.36 24.86
N GLY A 382 11.93 11.27 23.83
CA GLY A 382 12.26 12.39 22.95
C GLY A 382 13.34 13.31 23.53
N LYS A 383 13.83 14.22 22.67
CA LYS A 383 14.78 15.28 23.05
C LYS A 383 14.12 16.43 23.79
N GLY A 384 12.80 16.53 23.70
CA GLY A 384 12.00 17.66 24.20
C GLY A 384 11.52 18.59 23.07
N PHE A 385 10.43 19.29 23.34
CA PHE A 385 9.83 20.23 22.40
C PHE A 385 10.80 21.34 22.02
N LEU A 386 10.95 21.61 20.73
CA LEU A 386 11.91 22.56 20.13
C LEU A 386 13.40 22.21 20.33
N GLN A 387 13.71 20.99 20.78
CA GLN A 387 15.09 20.54 21.01
C GLN A 387 15.54 19.49 19.98
N GLY A 388 14.76 19.26 18.95
CA GLY A 388 15.10 18.36 17.84
C GLY A 388 16.27 18.93 17.02
N THR A 389 17.41 18.27 16.98
CA THR A 389 18.56 18.75 16.22
C THR A 389 18.43 18.51 14.72
N GLN A 390 17.91 17.35 14.31
CA GLN A 390 17.72 17.01 12.89
C GLN A 390 16.60 17.85 12.26
N THR A 391 15.52 18.05 12.99
CA THR A 391 14.37 18.82 12.53
C THR A 391 14.59 20.31 12.60
N THR A 392 15.21 20.85 13.66
CA THR A 392 15.48 22.29 13.81
C THR A 392 16.47 22.82 12.78
N PHE A 393 17.52 22.04 12.47
CA PHE A 393 18.51 22.43 11.44
C PHE A 393 18.09 22.08 10.02
N GLY A 394 16.91 21.51 9.81
CA GLY A 394 16.36 21.22 8.49
C GLY A 394 17.10 20.12 7.72
N PHE A 395 17.76 19.18 8.42
CA PHE A 395 18.43 18.06 7.77
C PHE A 395 17.45 17.06 7.14
N VAL A 396 16.20 17.02 7.59
CA VAL A 396 15.14 16.21 6.98
C VAL A 396 14.37 17.06 5.98
N PRO A 397 14.49 16.82 4.66
CA PRO A 397 13.71 17.55 3.68
C PRO A 397 12.22 17.26 3.83
N GLU A 398 11.37 18.25 3.51
CA GLU A 398 9.89 18.14 3.58
C GLU A 398 9.38 17.64 4.95
N GLN A 399 10.07 18.01 6.03
CA GLN A 399 9.72 17.60 7.40
C GLN A 399 8.35 18.12 7.88
N THR A 400 7.83 19.20 7.27
CA THR A 400 6.50 19.75 7.63
C THR A 400 5.35 19.05 6.93
N THR A 401 5.61 18.35 5.82
CA THR A 401 4.61 17.69 4.98
C THR A 401 4.72 16.18 5.09
N ASP A 402 5.61 15.58 4.32
CA ASP A 402 5.67 14.13 4.14
C ASP A 402 6.38 13.41 5.29
N PHE A 403 7.32 14.09 5.95
CA PHE A 403 8.14 13.55 7.03
C PHE A 403 7.81 14.13 8.41
N ILE A 404 6.58 14.65 8.62
CA ILE A 404 6.18 15.23 9.92
C ILE A 404 6.30 14.23 11.07
N PHE A 405 6.13 12.92 10.80
CA PHE A 405 6.25 11.88 11.81
C PHE A 405 7.65 11.78 12.40
N CYS A 406 8.73 12.17 11.65
CA CYS A 406 10.07 12.24 12.24
C CYS A 406 10.24 13.34 13.27
N THR A 407 9.54 14.49 13.10
CA THR A 407 9.54 15.54 14.13
C THR A 407 8.92 15.02 15.44
N VAL A 408 7.79 14.28 15.32
CA VAL A 408 7.18 13.61 16.48
C VAL A 408 8.19 12.63 17.12
N GLY A 409 8.87 11.80 16.30
CA GLY A 409 9.82 10.82 16.78
C GLY A 409 11.06 11.44 17.45
N GLU A 410 11.58 12.54 16.93
CA GLU A 410 12.75 13.21 17.50
C GLU A 410 12.43 13.96 18.80
N GLU A 411 11.32 14.75 18.82
CA GLU A 411 11.00 15.62 19.95
C GLU A 411 10.28 14.90 21.09
N TRP A 412 9.37 13.97 20.75
CA TRP A 412 8.50 13.27 21.71
C TRP A 412 8.88 11.80 21.92
N GLY A 413 9.84 11.29 21.13
CA GLY A 413 10.37 9.94 21.19
C GLY A 413 9.37 8.85 20.85
N PHE A 414 9.67 7.64 21.29
CA PHE A 414 8.80 6.47 21.08
C PHE A 414 7.39 6.66 21.66
N LEU A 415 7.28 7.28 22.84
CA LEU A 415 5.97 7.53 23.46
C LEU A 415 5.12 8.48 22.64
N GLY A 416 5.70 9.54 22.07
CA GLY A 416 4.98 10.45 21.15
C GLY A 416 4.50 9.72 19.89
N CYS A 417 5.36 8.91 19.27
CA CYS A 417 4.97 8.07 18.15
C CYS A 417 3.84 7.11 18.49
N LEU A 418 3.92 6.45 19.66
CA LEU A 418 2.89 5.51 20.13
C LEU A 418 1.55 6.21 20.34
N VAL A 419 1.55 7.41 20.93
CA VAL A 419 0.32 8.21 21.13
C VAL A 419 -0.31 8.56 19.78
N VAL A 420 0.48 9.06 18.82
CA VAL A 420 -0.03 9.43 17.49
C VAL A 420 -0.61 8.21 16.77
N ILE A 421 0.12 7.08 16.72
CA ILE A 421 -0.37 5.85 16.09
C ILE A 421 -1.64 5.33 16.80
N SER A 422 -1.68 5.41 18.13
CA SER A 422 -2.86 5.00 18.91
C SER A 422 -4.08 5.86 18.62
N LEU A 423 -3.92 7.19 18.46
CA LEU A 423 -5.00 8.08 18.08
C LEU A 423 -5.55 7.77 16.69
N TYR A 424 -4.69 7.50 15.70
CA TYR A 424 -5.15 7.08 14.37
C TYR A 424 -5.83 5.72 14.40
N THR A 425 -5.25 4.75 15.12
CA THR A 425 -5.85 3.42 15.28
C THR A 425 -7.23 3.51 15.92
N PHE A 426 -7.36 4.34 16.96
CA PHE A 426 -8.64 4.60 17.62
C PHE A 426 -9.64 5.27 16.67
N LEU A 427 -9.19 6.27 15.88
CA LEU A 427 -10.04 6.95 14.89
C LEU A 427 -10.58 5.95 13.85
N ILE A 428 -9.68 5.14 13.26
CA ILE A 428 -10.04 4.13 12.26
C ILE A 428 -10.99 3.09 12.85
N ALA A 429 -10.66 2.54 14.03
CA ALA A 429 -11.50 1.57 14.71
C ALA A 429 -12.89 2.15 15.04
N ARG A 430 -12.95 3.41 15.47
CA ARG A 430 -14.20 4.08 15.79
C ARG A 430 -15.07 4.33 14.54
N LEU A 431 -14.45 4.75 13.43
CA LEU A 431 -15.12 4.89 12.14
C LEU A 431 -15.72 3.56 11.66
N ILE A 432 -14.98 2.46 11.79
CA ILE A 432 -15.46 1.11 11.42
C ILE A 432 -16.60 0.67 12.35
N LEU A 433 -16.45 0.83 13.67
CA LEU A 433 -17.48 0.46 14.64
C LEU A 433 -18.79 1.23 14.45
N ASP A 434 -18.69 2.53 14.14
CA ASP A 434 -19.86 3.33 13.87
C ASP A 434 -20.48 3.01 12.52
N ALA A 435 -19.67 2.69 11.50
CA ALA A 435 -20.15 2.18 10.21
C ALA A 435 -20.93 0.87 10.39
N GLU A 436 -20.45 -0.08 11.20
CA GLU A 436 -21.15 -1.34 11.51
C GLU A 436 -22.50 -1.14 12.22
N ARG A 437 -22.65 -0.04 12.94
CA ARG A 437 -23.90 0.33 13.62
C ARG A 437 -24.93 0.97 12.69
N CYS A 438 -24.52 1.38 11.49
CA CYS A 438 -25.43 1.96 10.50
C CYS A 438 -26.30 0.89 9.85
N ARG A 439 -27.59 1.17 9.67
CA ARG A 439 -28.50 0.32 8.90
C ARG A 439 -28.51 0.64 7.42
N GLY A 440 -28.29 1.92 7.09
CA GLY A 440 -28.19 2.37 5.71
C GLY A 440 -26.88 1.87 5.09
N ASN A 441 -26.99 1.08 4.03
CA ASN A 441 -25.82 0.54 3.32
C ASN A 441 -24.92 1.65 2.81
N PHE A 442 -25.48 2.77 2.33
CA PHE A 442 -24.70 3.92 1.84
C PHE A 442 -23.80 4.48 2.93
N THR A 443 -24.35 4.80 4.12
CA THR A 443 -23.60 5.35 5.24
C THR A 443 -22.53 4.38 5.73
N ARG A 444 -22.87 3.09 5.83
CA ARG A 444 -21.97 2.02 6.26
C ARG A 444 -20.75 1.93 5.32
N ILE A 445 -21.00 1.80 4.02
CA ILE A 445 -19.94 1.64 3.01
C ILE A 445 -19.08 2.90 2.93
N TYR A 446 -19.70 4.09 3.04
CA TYR A 446 -18.96 5.34 3.08
C TYR A 446 -18.01 5.41 4.29
N GLY A 447 -18.46 4.96 5.47
CA GLY A 447 -17.61 4.87 6.65
C GLY A 447 -16.38 3.96 6.44
N TYR A 448 -16.55 2.82 5.75
CA TYR A 448 -15.41 1.97 5.39
C TYR A 448 -14.48 2.63 4.39
N CYS A 449 -15.01 3.39 3.43
CA CYS A 449 -14.18 4.15 2.48
C CYS A 449 -13.31 5.18 3.21
N VAL A 450 -13.90 5.94 4.15
CA VAL A 450 -13.17 6.93 4.97
C VAL A 450 -12.08 6.25 5.80
N ALA A 451 -12.42 5.17 6.51
CA ALA A 451 -11.47 4.40 7.32
C ALA A 451 -10.31 3.85 6.48
N SER A 452 -10.61 3.31 5.28
CA SER A 452 -9.60 2.79 4.35
C SER A 452 -8.67 3.88 3.82
N CYS A 453 -9.19 5.06 3.48
CA CYS A 453 -8.37 6.19 3.05
C CYS A 453 -7.40 6.64 4.15
N ILE A 454 -7.89 6.81 5.38
CA ILE A 454 -7.06 7.22 6.53
C ILE A 454 -6.02 6.14 6.84
N PHE A 455 -6.42 4.86 6.83
CA PHE A 455 -5.52 3.74 7.05
C PHE A 455 -4.38 3.70 6.03
N MET A 456 -4.67 3.82 4.74
CA MET A 456 -3.65 3.79 3.71
C MET A 456 -2.67 4.95 3.79
N HIS A 457 -3.16 6.16 4.09
CA HIS A 457 -2.28 7.30 4.32
C HIS A 457 -1.36 7.09 5.52
N LEU A 458 -1.90 6.62 6.67
CA LEU A 458 -1.12 6.29 7.86
C LEU A 458 -0.07 5.23 7.55
N PHE A 459 -0.49 4.12 6.93
CA PHE A 459 0.37 2.98 6.62
C PHE A 459 1.53 3.38 5.70
N ILE A 460 1.24 4.13 4.64
CA ILE A 460 2.27 4.54 3.68
C ILE A 460 3.18 5.61 4.29
N ASN A 461 2.62 6.64 4.94
CA ASN A 461 3.42 7.73 5.51
C ASN A 461 4.36 7.24 6.61
N VAL A 462 3.84 6.53 7.62
CA VAL A 462 4.67 5.95 8.67
C VAL A 462 5.66 4.93 8.09
N GLY A 463 5.19 4.07 7.17
CA GLY A 463 6.05 3.08 6.52
C GLY A 463 7.24 3.71 5.78
N MET A 464 7.05 4.83 5.08
CA MET A 464 8.16 5.51 4.39
C MET A 464 9.11 6.23 5.36
N THR A 465 8.60 6.82 6.46
CA THR A 465 9.44 7.50 7.43
C THR A 465 10.35 6.55 8.21
N VAL A 466 9.89 5.33 8.50
CA VAL A 466 10.71 4.28 9.14
C VAL A 466 11.50 3.43 8.15
N GLY A 467 11.30 3.64 6.83
CA GLY A 467 12.01 2.94 5.77
C GLY A 467 11.52 1.53 5.47
N LEU A 468 10.24 1.25 5.71
CA LEU A 468 9.56 0.01 5.31
C LEU A 468 8.90 0.13 3.93
N MET A 469 8.74 1.36 3.44
CA MET A 469 8.16 1.66 2.12
C MET A 469 9.02 2.70 1.39
N PRO A 470 8.99 2.72 0.04
CA PRO A 470 9.71 3.74 -0.71
C PRO A 470 9.14 5.13 -0.43
N VAL A 471 9.96 6.16 -0.58
CA VAL A 471 9.50 7.56 -0.43
C VAL A 471 8.57 7.90 -1.58
N ILE A 472 7.31 8.12 -1.27
CA ILE A 472 6.27 8.37 -2.28
C ILE A 472 5.71 9.80 -2.18
N GLY A 473 5.93 10.50 -1.04
CA GLY A 473 5.49 11.87 -0.85
C GLY A 473 3.99 11.98 -0.57
N ILE A 474 3.51 11.30 0.48
CA ILE A 474 2.11 11.37 0.92
C ILE A 474 2.03 12.02 2.30
N PRO A 475 1.17 13.04 2.49
CA PRO A 475 1.00 13.66 3.79
C PRO A 475 0.28 12.73 4.77
N LEU A 476 0.61 12.87 6.07
CA LEU A 476 -0.10 12.22 7.15
C LEU A 476 -1.41 12.99 7.44
N PRO A 477 -2.60 12.37 7.30
CA PRO A 477 -3.89 13.06 7.44
C PRO A 477 -4.01 13.82 8.74
N LEU A 478 -4.50 15.05 8.71
CA LEU A 478 -4.74 15.92 9.88
C LEU A 478 -3.48 16.41 10.61
N LEU A 479 -2.33 15.74 10.44
CA LEU A 479 -1.07 16.06 11.11
C LEU A 479 -0.16 16.92 10.25
N SER A 480 0.00 16.57 8.96
CA SER A 480 0.90 17.24 8.03
C SER A 480 0.42 18.63 7.64
N TYR A 481 1.38 19.50 7.30
CA TYR A 481 1.09 20.80 6.73
C TYR A 481 0.46 20.65 5.34
N GLY A 482 -0.70 21.31 5.14
CA GLY A 482 -1.36 21.37 3.85
C GLY A 482 -2.86 21.69 3.97
N GLY A 483 -3.29 22.81 3.39
CA GLY A 483 -4.68 23.25 3.45
C GLY A 483 -5.62 22.31 2.69
N SER A 484 -5.26 21.90 1.46
CA SER A 484 -6.09 21.02 0.63
C SER A 484 -6.28 19.64 1.26
N SER A 485 -5.21 19.06 1.82
CA SER A 485 -5.27 17.77 2.49
C SER A 485 -6.12 17.84 3.78
N LEU A 486 -5.90 18.88 4.61
CA LEU A 486 -6.70 19.08 5.83
C LEU A 486 -8.18 19.23 5.50
N TRP A 487 -8.54 20.02 4.48
CA TRP A 487 -9.91 20.17 4.03
C TRP A 487 -10.50 18.86 3.54
N ALA A 488 -9.77 18.12 2.72
CA ALA A 488 -10.24 16.86 2.16
C ALA A 488 -10.57 15.84 3.25
N PHE A 489 -9.67 15.64 4.22
CA PHE A 489 -9.92 14.71 5.33
C PHE A 489 -10.99 15.22 6.29
N THR A 490 -11.09 16.54 6.49
CA THR A 490 -12.20 17.12 7.24
C THR A 490 -13.53 16.82 6.54
N ILE A 491 -13.64 17.07 5.24
CA ILE A 491 -14.85 16.77 4.47
C ILE A 491 -15.19 15.28 4.55
N LEU A 492 -14.20 14.39 4.33
CA LEU A 492 -14.39 12.94 4.41
C LEU A 492 -15.00 12.50 5.76
N ILE A 493 -14.40 12.92 6.86
CA ILE A 493 -14.82 12.52 8.21
C ILE A 493 -16.19 13.15 8.56
N PHE A 494 -16.38 14.43 8.27
CA PHE A 494 -17.60 15.12 8.67
C PHE A 494 -18.83 14.80 7.82
N ILE A 495 -18.64 14.41 6.54
CA ILE A 495 -19.74 13.79 5.76
C ILE A 495 -20.19 12.49 6.43
N PHE A 496 -19.25 11.62 6.85
CA PHE A 496 -19.61 10.39 7.57
C PHE A 496 -20.38 10.70 8.86
N LEU A 497 -19.91 11.65 9.66
CA LEU A 497 -20.60 12.03 10.90
C LEU A 497 -22.00 12.63 10.65
N ALA A 498 -22.17 13.40 9.57
CA ALA A 498 -23.48 13.94 9.18
C ALA A 498 -24.45 12.82 8.73
N LEU A 499 -23.96 11.85 7.96
CA LEU A 499 -24.73 10.66 7.56
C LEU A 499 -25.07 9.80 8.78
N TYR A 500 -24.10 9.50 9.63
CA TYR A 500 -24.27 8.71 10.86
C TYR A 500 -25.29 9.34 11.82
N ARG A 501 -25.23 10.65 12.05
CA ARG A 501 -26.21 11.37 12.86
C ARG A 501 -27.65 11.22 12.35
N ASN A 502 -27.82 11.10 11.04
CA ASN A 502 -29.15 10.99 10.43
C ASN A 502 -29.71 9.55 10.45
N GLU A 503 -28.90 8.58 10.80
CA GLU A 503 -29.35 7.19 10.95
C GLU A 503 -30.36 7.07 12.09
N LYS A 504 -31.43 6.30 11.87
CA LYS A 504 -32.44 6.05 12.89
C LYS A 504 -31.92 5.05 13.90
N LYS A 505 -31.93 5.36 15.17
CA LYS A 505 -31.83 4.37 16.24
C LYS A 505 -33.11 3.56 16.28
N TYR A 506 -33.01 2.28 16.03
CA TYR A 506 -34.06 1.35 16.39
C TYR A 506 -33.56 0.59 17.63
N PHE A 507 -34.31 0.72 18.69
CA PHE A 507 -34.21 -0.14 19.87
C PHE A 507 -35.08 -1.39 19.63
#